data_040bf98a24ca5759227e57713b77558b
#
_entry.id   040bf98a24ca5759227e57713b77558b
#
_cell.length_a   1.000
_cell.length_b   1.000
_cell.length_c   1.000
_cell.angle_alpha   90.00
_cell.angle_beta   90.00
_cell.angle_gamma   90.00
#
_symmetry.space_group_name_H-M   'P 1'
#
loop_
_entity.id
_entity.type
_entity.pdbx_description
1 polymer ?
#
loop_
_entity_poly.entity_id
_entity_poly.type
_entity_poly.pdbx_seq_one_letter_code
_entity_poly.pdbx_strand_id
1 'polypeptide(L)'
;MARKPTVAIGFIGATLDRVGKGANRWNKWRPSIGLCQQPDLLIDRLELIHGTDARDISLAERIRADIEQISPETEVRLQPMHLRNPWDFEEVYGALHDFTSGYAFDTEREDYLVHITTGTHVAQICWFLLTEARYLPARLVQTSPARKRDEQAQVTGTHALIDLDLSRYDRIATRFQHERLEGLAFLKSGIATRNAAFNRSIEQIERVAVRSSAPMLLIGPTGAGKSFLARRVYELKRSRHLVDGRFVEVNCATLRGDGAMSALFGHIKGAFTGAQNARDGLLRAADGGMLFLDEIGELGLDEQAMLLKAVEEKRFFPMGADKEVSSDFLLIAGTHRDLRARVAEGLFREDLYACLLYTSDAADERSSV
;
A
#
# COMPACT_ATOMS: atom_id res chain seq x y z
N MET A 1 -31.69 25.31 1.46
CA MET A 1 -30.39 25.75 2.00
C MET A 1 -29.65 26.45 0.87
N ALA A 2 -29.00 27.58 1.12
CA ALA A 2 -28.14 28.21 0.11
C ALA A 2 -26.97 27.26 -0.23
N ARG A 3 -26.57 27.27 -1.50
CA ARG A 3 -25.38 26.50 -1.96
C ARG A 3 -24.14 27.05 -1.22
N LYS A 4 -23.28 26.13 -0.72
CA LYS A 4 -21.97 26.55 -0.22
C LYS A 4 -21.10 26.99 -1.40
N PRO A 5 -20.30 28.07 -1.25
CA PRO A 5 -19.27 28.39 -2.23
C PRO A 5 -18.31 27.24 -2.47
N THR A 6 -17.96 27.00 -3.73
CA THR A 6 -17.03 25.95 -4.12
C THR A 6 -15.65 26.54 -4.38
N VAL A 7 -14.65 26.02 -3.67
CA VAL A 7 -13.25 26.41 -3.83
C VAL A 7 -12.51 25.29 -4.54
N ALA A 8 -11.93 25.60 -5.69
CA ALA A 8 -11.06 24.66 -6.39
C ALA A 8 -9.59 24.99 -6.13
N ILE A 9 -8.77 23.95 -5.94
CA ILE A 9 -7.32 24.06 -5.72
C ILE A 9 -6.63 23.22 -6.81
N GLY A 10 -5.65 23.77 -7.50
CA GLY A 10 -4.95 23.02 -8.54
C GLY A 10 -3.71 23.71 -9.07
N PHE A 11 -2.84 22.96 -9.71
CA PHE A 11 -1.66 23.51 -10.40
C PHE A 11 -2.05 24.12 -11.75
N ILE A 12 -1.25 25.08 -12.23
CA ILE A 12 -1.29 25.46 -13.64
C ILE A 12 -0.96 24.27 -14.53
N GLY A 13 -1.61 24.16 -15.67
CA GLY A 13 -1.25 23.20 -16.71
C GLY A 13 -0.13 23.75 -17.58
N ALA A 14 1.13 23.58 -17.17
CA ALA A 14 2.30 24.14 -17.87
C ALA A 14 2.33 23.84 -19.38
N THR A 15 1.76 22.73 -19.81
CA THR A 15 1.61 22.36 -21.23
C THR A 15 0.19 22.62 -21.74
N LEU A 16 -0.83 22.12 -21.03
CA LEU A 16 -2.22 22.11 -21.50
C LEU A 16 -2.88 23.49 -21.44
N ASP A 17 -2.58 24.32 -20.42
CA ASP A 17 -3.12 25.69 -20.32
C ASP A 17 -2.34 26.70 -21.18
N ARG A 18 -1.16 26.32 -21.71
CA ARG A 18 -0.32 27.17 -22.57
C ARG A 18 -0.71 27.10 -24.05
N VAL A 19 -1.59 26.19 -24.43
CA VAL A 19 -1.95 25.96 -25.85
C VAL A 19 -2.61 27.19 -26.49
N GLY A 20 -2.27 27.45 -27.77
CA GLY A 20 -2.78 28.55 -28.56
C GLY A 20 -2.04 29.88 -28.31
N LYS A 21 -1.83 30.66 -29.40
CA LYS A 21 -1.23 32.02 -29.37
C LYS A 21 -2.33 33.06 -29.63
N GLY A 22 -2.29 34.19 -28.93
CA GLY A 22 -3.26 35.26 -29.10
C GLY A 22 -4.70 34.81 -28.99
N ALA A 23 -5.58 35.24 -29.90
CA ALA A 23 -7.00 34.85 -29.93
C ALA A 23 -7.25 33.34 -30.15
N ASN A 24 -6.30 32.66 -30.77
CA ASN A 24 -6.44 31.22 -31.06
C ASN A 24 -6.51 30.31 -29.80
N ARG A 25 -6.11 30.84 -28.63
CA ARG A 25 -6.20 30.12 -27.36
C ARG A 25 -7.67 29.85 -26.93
N TRP A 26 -8.59 30.66 -27.38
CA TRP A 26 -10.02 30.51 -27.09
C TRP A 26 -10.68 29.34 -27.84
N ASN A 27 -10.02 28.85 -28.90
CA ASN A 27 -10.47 27.70 -29.68
C ASN A 27 -9.80 26.39 -29.22
N LYS A 28 -9.12 26.41 -28.08
CA LYS A 28 -8.40 25.24 -27.55
C LYS A 28 -8.91 24.93 -26.14
N TRP A 29 -9.13 23.66 -25.89
CA TRP A 29 -9.43 23.20 -24.54
C TRP A 29 -8.21 23.43 -23.63
N ARG A 30 -8.45 24.06 -22.50
CA ARG A 30 -7.48 24.35 -21.46
C ARG A 30 -8.07 23.93 -20.11
N PRO A 31 -7.45 22.98 -19.37
CA PRO A 31 -8.05 22.36 -18.19
C PRO A 31 -8.52 23.36 -17.12
N SER A 32 -7.67 24.33 -16.75
CA SER A 32 -7.99 25.30 -15.69
C SER A 32 -9.13 26.24 -16.11
N ILE A 33 -9.15 26.62 -17.39
CA ILE A 33 -10.23 27.44 -17.96
C ILE A 33 -11.53 26.63 -18.06
N GLY A 34 -11.43 25.41 -18.61
CA GLY A 34 -12.57 24.50 -18.78
C GLY A 34 -13.24 24.13 -17.45
N LEU A 35 -12.48 24.09 -16.34
CA LEU A 35 -13.04 23.85 -15.01
C LEU A 35 -14.03 24.97 -14.62
N CYS A 36 -13.68 26.24 -14.88
CA CYS A 36 -14.51 27.38 -14.55
C CYS A 36 -15.65 27.64 -15.56
N GLN A 37 -15.76 26.85 -16.64
CA GLN A 37 -16.80 26.98 -17.66
C GLN A 37 -17.88 25.90 -17.57
N GLN A 38 -17.85 25.03 -16.54
CA GLN A 38 -18.82 23.95 -16.43
C GLN A 38 -20.19 24.47 -16.04
N PRO A 39 -21.27 24.17 -16.81
CA PRO A 39 -22.60 24.74 -16.55
C PRO A 39 -23.25 24.23 -15.27
N ASP A 40 -22.83 23.05 -14.81
CA ASP A 40 -23.37 22.35 -13.63
C ASP A 40 -22.42 22.37 -12.42
N LEU A 41 -21.22 23.01 -12.55
CA LEU A 41 -20.23 23.14 -11.50
C LEU A 41 -19.68 24.58 -11.42
N LEU A 42 -20.31 25.41 -10.60
CA LEU A 42 -19.82 26.77 -10.38
C LEU A 42 -18.66 26.75 -9.40
N ILE A 43 -17.53 27.30 -9.83
CA ILE A 43 -16.33 27.53 -9.01
C ILE A 43 -16.36 28.99 -8.54
N ASP A 44 -16.56 29.21 -7.24
CA ASP A 44 -16.58 30.55 -6.68
C ASP A 44 -15.15 31.12 -6.45
N ARG A 45 -14.19 30.22 -6.15
CA ARG A 45 -12.79 30.60 -5.97
C ARG A 45 -11.85 29.51 -6.51
N LEU A 46 -10.82 29.92 -7.22
CA LEU A 46 -9.75 29.06 -7.71
C LEU A 46 -8.42 29.44 -7.07
N GLU A 47 -7.87 28.58 -6.24
CA GLU A 47 -6.51 28.64 -5.72
C GLU A 47 -5.57 28.02 -6.75
N LEU A 48 -4.93 28.86 -7.56
CA LEU A 48 -4.12 28.42 -8.70
C LEU A 48 -2.63 28.37 -8.33
N ILE A 49 -2.12 27.18 -8.10
CA ILE A 49 -0.72 26.95 -7.71
C ILE A 49 0.17 27.01 -8.94
N HIS A 50 1.28 27.76 -8.84
CA HIS A 50 2.23 27.94 -9.93
C HIS A 50 3.67 27.98 -9.44
N GLY A 51 4.62 27.62 -10.31
CA GLY A 51 6.06 27.79 -10.05
C GLY A 51 6.46 29.24 -9.91
N THR A 52 7.64 29.48 -9.33
CA THR A 52 8.18 30.82 -9.07
C THR A 52 9.02 31.38 -10.20
N ASP A 53 9.16 30.65 -11.30
CA ASP A 53 9.85 31.16 -12.49
C ASP A 53 8.97 32.14 -13.29
N ALA A 54 9.61 33.02 -14.06
CA ALA A 54 8.93 34.06 -14.84
C ALA A 54 7.94 33.50 -15.88
N ARG A 55 8.13 32.26 -16.36
CA ARG A 55 7.26 31.62 -17.36
C ARG A 55 5.97 31.12 -16.72
N ASP A 56 6.06 30.56 -15.54
CA ASP A 56 4.92 30.03 -14.79
C ASP A 56 4.09 31.17 -14.21
N ILE A 57 4.75 32.21 -13.69
CA ILE A 57 4.09 33.44 -13.25
C ILE A 57 3.29 34.08 -14.41
N SER A 58 3.93 34.27 -15.57
CA SER A 58 3.26 34.85 -16.75
C SER A 58 2.09 33.97 -17.25
N LEU A 59 2.19 32.65 -17.12
CA LEU A 59 1.10 31.74 -17.47
C LEU A 59 -0.04 31.83 -16.47
N ALA A 60 0.26 31.85 -15.19
CA ALA A 60 -0.74 31.98 -14.11
C ALA A 60 -1.53 33.27 -14.20
N GLU A 61 -0.85 34.40 -14.44
CA GLU A 61 -1.50 35.72 -14.67
C GLU A 61 -2.40 35.70 -15.90
N ARG A 62 -1.99 35.04 -16.97
CA ARG A 62 -2.81 34.87 -18.19
C ARG A 62 -4.04 34.03 -17.92
N ILE A 63 -3.90 32.92 -17.19
CA ILE A 63 -5.03 32.07 -16.83
C ILE A 63 -6.01 32.86 -15.98
N ARG A 64 -5.53 33.60 -15.00
CA ARG A 64 -6.38 34.52 -14.15
C ARG A 64 -7.17 35.47 -15.02
N ALA A 65 -6.51 36.25 -15.88
CA ALA A 65 -7.16 37.23 -16.76
C ALA A 65 -8.17 36.59 -17.71
N ASP A 66 -7.87 35.40 -18.21
CA ASP A 66 -8.78 34.64 -19.10
C ASP A 66 -10.00 34.12 -18.33
N ILE A 67 -9.85 33.66 -17.07
CA ILE A 67 -10.98 33.27 -16.22
C ILE A 67 -11.84 34.46 -15.84
N GLU A 68 -11.26 35.59 -15.43
CA GLU A 68 -11.98 36.80 -15.14
C GLU A 68 -12.85 37.27 -16.32
N GLN A 69 -12.43 37.00 -17.57
CA GLN A 69 -13.19 37.32 -18.76
C GLN A 69 -14.38 36.40 -19.01
N ILE A 70 -14.24 35.10 -18.72
CA ILE A 70 -15.23 34.06 -19.10
C ILE A 70 -16.12 33.61 -17.95
N SER A 71 -15.66 33.75 -16.71
CA SER A 71 -16.32 33.36 -15.46
C SER A 71 -16.05 34.44 -14.42
N PRO A 72 -16.63 35.64 -14.58
CA PRO A 72 -16.37 36.83 -13.70
C PRO A 72 -16.80 36.56 -12.25
N GLU A 73 -17.60 35.57 -12.00
CA GLU A 73 -18.00 35.09 -10.66
C GLU A 73 -16.91 34.28 -9.96
N THR A 74 -15.87 33.80 -10.68
CA THR A 74 -14.77 33.02 -10.12
C THR A 74 -13.64 33.97 -9.65
N GLU A 75 -13.40 34.05 -8.35
CA GLU A 75 -12.20 34.70 -7.80
C GLU A 75 -10.98 33.81 -8.01
N VAL A 76 -9.95 34.29 -8.72
CA VAL A 76 -8.69 33.54 -8.93
C VAL A 76 -7.60 34.10 -8.02
N ARG A 77 -7.10 33.26 -7.10
CA ARG A 77 -5.96 33.50 -6.24
C ARG A 77 -4.73 32.77 -6.69
N LEU A 78 -3.65 33.46 -6.94
CA LEU A 78 -2.38 32.87 -7.35
C LEU A 78 -1.60 32.46 -6.11
N GLN A 79 -1.18 31.17 -6.09
CA GLN A 79 -0.45 30.55 -5.00
C GLN A 79 0.95 30.14 -5.47
N PRO A 80 1.99 30.96 -5.20
CA PRO A 80 3.35 30.61 -5.62
C PRO A 80 3.87 29.44 -4.79
N MET A 81 4.40 28.41 -5.46
CA MET A 81 5.04 27.26 -4.83
C MET A 81 6.41 27.05 -5.45
N HIS A 82 7.44 27.08 -4.63
CA HIS A 82 8.81 26.83 -5.10
C HIS A 82 9.11 25.34 -5.06
N LEU A 83 9.33 24.74 -6.21
CA LEU A 83 9.78 23.34 -6.37
C LEU A 83 11.04 23.34 -7.22
N ARG A 84 12.14 22.80 -6.68
CA ARG A 84 13.39 22.62 -7.44
C ARG A 84 13.25 21.52 -8.48
N ASN A 85 12.57 20.44 -8.09
CA ASN A 85 12.28 19.32 -8.99
C ASN A 85 10.81 18.88 -8.85
N PRO A 86 9.90 19.30 -9.76
CA PRO A 86 8.49 18.95 -9.70
C PRO A 86 8.20 17.44 -10.00
N TRP A 87 9.24 16.64 -10.24
CA TRP A 87 9.17 15.20 -10.43
C TRP A 87 9.69 14.41 -9.22
N ASP A 88 10.23 15.10 -8.21
CA ASP A 88 10.65 14.48 -6.95
C ASP A 88 9.44 14.33 -6.02
N PHE A 89 9.17 13.09 -5.61
CA PHE A 89 7.99 12.77 -4.81
C PHE A 89 8.05 13.39 -3.42
N GLU A 90 9.21 13.32 -2.76
CA GLU A 90 9.39 13.81 -1.39
C GLU A 90 9.25 15.34 -1.34
N GLU A 91 9.87 16.03 -2.30
CA GLU A 91 9.80 17.50 -2.39
C GLU A 91 8.36 17.97 -2.68
N VAL A 92 7.67 17.35 -3.64
CA VAL A 92 6.30 17.72 -4.01
C VAL A 92 5.32 17.39 -2.90
N TYR A 93 5.44 16.21 -2.27
CA TYR A 93 4.58 15.83 -1.16
C TYR A 93 4.77 16.76 0.03
N GLY A 94 6.01 17.07 0.42
CA GLY A 94 6.32 18.01 1.50
C GLY A 94 5.73 19.39 1.24
N ALA A 95 5.94 19.97 0.06
CA ALA A 95 5.42 21.29 -0.29
C ALA A 95 3.88 21.35 -0.29
N LEU A 96 3.22 20.29 -0.78
CA LEU A 96 1.76 20.21 -0.75
C LEU A 96 1.20 19.96 0.64
N HIS A 97 1.88 19.17 1.46
CA HIS A 97 1.54 18.95 2.86
C HIS A 97 1.66 20.27 3.66
N ASP A 98 2.74 21.04 3.47
CA ASP A 98 2.91 22.33 4.10
C ASP A 98 1.84 23.33 3.65
N PHE A 99 1.52 23.36 2.36
CA PHE A 99 0.42 24.16 1.81
C PHE A 99 -0.91 23.82 2.48
N THR A 100 -1.25 22.51 2.55
CA THR A 100 -2.53 22.06 3.15
C THR A 100 -2.59 22.33 4.66
N SER A 101 -1.47 22.20 5.36
CA SER A 101 -1.37 22.49 6.80
C SER A 101 -1.47 23.97 7.12
N GLY A 102 -1.00 24.83 6.22
CA GLY A 102 -1.07 26.30 6.36
C GLY A 102 -2.35 26.92 5.84
N TYR A 103 -3.16 26.21 5.06
CA TYR A 103 -4.38 26.72 4.47
C TYR A 103 -5.56 26.60 5.46
N ALA A 104 -6.26 27.71 5.69
CA ALA A 104 -7.41 27.75 6.60
C ALA A 104 -8.69 27.22 5.90
N PHE A 105 -8.93 25.90 5.98
CA PHE A 105 -10.14 25.27 5.47
C PHE A 105 -11.35 25.58 6.38
N ASP A 106 -12.46 26.05 5.80
CA ASP A 106 -13.75 26.23 6.48
C ASP A 106 -14.81 25.31 5.85
N THR A 107 -14.79 24.04 6.23
CA THR A 107 -15.69 23.03 5.69
C THR A 107 -17.15 23.19 6.10
N GLU A 108 -17.43 24.06 7.07
CA GLU A 108 -18.81 24.40 7.43
C GLU A 108 -19.43 25.35 6.41
N ARG A 109 -18.61 26.23 5.82
CA ARG A 109 -19.08 27.30 4.91
C ARG A 109 -18.72 27.08 3.45
N GLU A 110 -17.65 26.35 3.14
CA GLU A 110 -17.12 26.14 1.80
C GLU A 110 -17.01 24.65 1.45
N ASP A 111 -17.23 24.31 0.18
CA ASP A 111 -16.95 23.00 -0.40
C ASP A 111 -15.63 23.08 -1.17
N TYR A 112 -14.74 22.09 -0.97
CA TYR A 112 -13.40 22.06 -1.58
C TYR A 112 -13.28 20.99 -2.65
N LEU A 113 -12.63 21.37 -3.76
CA LEU A 113 -12.29 20.50 -4.87
C LEU A 113 -10.80 20.58 -5.17
N VAL A 114 -10.17 19.48 -5.52
CA VAL A 114 -8.79 19.45 -6.05
C VAL A 114 -8.83 19.10 -7.51
N HIS A 115 -8.32 19.99 -8.33
CA HIS A 115 -8.20 19.80 -9.78
C HIS A 115 -6.96 18.97 -10.11
N ILE A 116 -7.16 17.70 -10.45
CA ILE A 116 -6.07 16.75 -10.68
C ILE A 116 -5.66 16.59 -12.13
N THR A 117 -6.28 17.30 -13.07
CA THR A 117 -5.95 17.20 -14.50
C THR A 117 -4.61 17.85 -14.83
N THR A 118 -4.19 18.82 -14.03
CA THR A 118 -2.98 19.63 -14.22
C THR A 118 -1.90 19.27 -13.20
N GLY A 119 -0.70 19.78 -13.42
CA GLY A 119 0.49 19.41 -12.66
C GLY A 119 1.21 18.19 -13.22
N THR A 120 2.28 17.75 -12.57
CA THR A 120 3.00 16.52 -12.89
C THR A 120 2.22 15.29 -12.39
N HIS A 121 2.55 14.11 -12.89
CA HIS A 121 1.98 12.86 -12.35
C HIS A 121 2.30 12.69 -10.86
N VAL A 122 3.48 13.16 -10.42
CA VAL A 122 3.85 13.18 -9.00
C VAL A 122 2.88 14.04 -8.19
N ALA A 123 2.59 15.26 -8.65
CA ALA A 123 1.62 16.15 -7.99
C ALA A 123 0.21 15.52 -7.93
N GLN A 124 -0.21 14.82 -8.99
CA GLN A 124 -1.50 14.12 -9.02
C GLN A 124 -1.57 13.00 -7.97
N ILE A 125 -0.50 12.22 -7.83
CA ILE A 125 -0.39 11.16 -6.79
C ILE A 125 -0.39 11.79 -5.40
N CYS A 126 0.36 12.87 -5.18
CA CYS A 126 0.39 13.56 -3.89
C CYS A 126 -0.98 14.12 -3.50
N TRP A 127 -1.71 14.73 -4.44
CA TRP A 127 -3.09 15.19 -4.21
C TRP A 127 -4.01 14.05 -3.79
N PHE A 128 -3.93 12.90 -4.48
CA PHE A 128 -4.69 11.72 -4.13
C PHE A 128 -4.38 11.25 -2.70
N LEU A 129 -3.10 11.13 -2.34
CA LEU A 129 -2.67 10.67 -1.02
C LEU A 129 -3.09 11.62 0.10
N LEU A 130 -2.94 12.96 -0.09
CA LEU A 130 -3.33 13.96 0.90
C LEU A 130 -4.85 14.01 1.12
N THR A 131 -5.62 13.79 0.06
CA THR A 131 -7.09 13.73 0.13
C THR A 131 -7.54 12.44 0.81
N GLU A 132 -6.96 11.29 0.47
CA GLU A 132 -7.26 9.99 1.09
C GLU A 132 -6.88 9.97 2.57
N ALA A 133 -5.73 10.53 2.92
CA ALA A 133 -5.27 10.67 4.29
C ALA A 133 -6.02 11.77 5.09
N ARG A 134 -6.99 12.45 4.47
CA ARG A 134 -7.78 13.54 5.06
C ARG A 134 -7.00 14.76 5.56
N TYR A 135 -5.76 14.93 5.11
CA TYR A 135 -5.05 16.21 5.29
C TYR A 135 -5.68 17.33 4.47
N LEU A 136 -6.39 16.98 3.41
CA LEU A 136 -7.09 17.89 2.51
C LEU A 136 -8.58 17.51 2.48
N PRO A 137 -9.47 18.31 3.08
CA PRO A 137 -10.90 18.00 3.15
C PRO A 137 -11.61 18.36 1.84
N ALA A 138 -11.20 17.76 0.74
CA ALA A 138 -11.67 18.05 -0.60
C ALA A 138 -12.08 16.78 -1.35
N ARG A 139 -12.89 16.95 -2.40
CA ARG A 139 -13.14 15.92 -3.42
C ARG A 139 -12.23 16.18 -4.61
N LEU A 140 -11.86 15.12 -5.34
CA LEU A 140 -11.07 15.27 -6.55
C LEU A 140 -11.97 15.59 -7.74
N VAL A 141 -11.54 16.53 -8.59
CA VAL A 141 -12.20 16.84 -9.86
C VAL A 141 -11.20 16.68 -11.01
N GLN A 142 -11.62 15.96 -12.02
CA GLN A 142 -10.87 15.77 -13.25
C GLN A 142 -11.62 16.45 -14.40
N THR A 143 -10.92 17.24 -15.22
CA THR A 143 -11.45 17.76 -16.49
C THR A 143 -10.88 16.98 -17.68
N SER A 144 -11.63 16.86 -18.75
CA SER A 144 -11.24 16.15 -19.97
C SER A 144 -11.72 16.92 -21.20
N PRO A 145 -11.00 16.85 -22.34
CA PRO A 145 -11.51 17.40 -23.59
C PRO A 145 -12.77 16.64 -24.02
N ALA A 146 -13.72 17.34 -24.63
CA ALA A 146 -14.93 16.72 -25.13
C ALA A 146 -14.65 15.70 -26.23
N ARG A 147 -15.45 14.65 -26.30
CA ARG A 147 -15.42 13.71 -27.42
C ARG A 147 -15.99 14.39 -28.66
N LYS A 148 -15.35 14.20 -29.83
CA LYS A 148 -15.45 14.88 -31.17
C LYS A 148 -16.84 15.18 -31.77
N ARG A 149 -17.94 15.31 -31.04
CA ARG A 149 -19.31 15.46 -31.63
C ARG A 149 -19.96 16.84 -31.46
N ASP A 150 -19.36 17.74 -30.68
CA ASP A 150 -19.97 19.06 -30.44
C ASP A 150 -18.86 20.12 -30.41
N GLU A 151 -18.90 21.12 -31.32
CA GLU A 151 -17.85 22.14 -31.45
C GLU A 151 -17.78 23.08 -30.23
N GLN A 152 -18.90 23.40 -29.58
CA GLN A 152 -18.91 24.21 -28.36
C GLN A 152 -18.40 23.43 -27.15
N ALA A 153 -18.74 22.16 -27.02
CA ALA A 153 -18.24 21.26 -26.00
C ALA A 153 -16.72 20.97 -26.16
N GLN A 154 -16.15 21.12 -27.37
CA GLN A 154 -14.73 20.90 -27.61
C GLN A 154 -13.80 21.88 -26.87
N VAL A 155 -14.27 23.08 -26.59
CA VAL A 155 -13.47 24.12 -25.91
C VAL A 155 -13.64 24.04 -24.39
N THR A 156 -14.85 23.84 -23.91
CA THR A 156 -15.17 23.74 -22.48
C THR A 156 -14.71 22.41 -21.87
N GLY A 157 -14.83 21.31 -22.64
CA GLY A 157 -14.56 19.97 -22.15
C GLY A 157 -15.67 19.44 -21.24
N THR A 158 -15.35 18.41 -20.50
CA THR A 158 -16.21 17.78 -19.50
C THR A 158 -15.48 17.68 -18.17
N HIS A 159 -16.23 17.56 -17.07
CA HIS A 159 -15.65 17.27 -15.78
C HIS A 159 -16.23 15.99 -15.17
N ALA A 160 -15.49 15.41 -14.24
CA ALA A 160 -15.92 14.29 -13.41
C ALA A 160 -15.42 14.49 -11.98
N LEU A 161 -16.32 14.37 -11.02
CA LEU A 161 -15.95 14.30 -9.61
C LEU A 161 -15.51 12.86 -9.32
N ILE A 162 -14.31 12.70 -8.76
CA ILE A 162 -13.79 11.42 -8.35
C ILE A 162 -14.04 11.29 -6.85
N ASP A 163 -14.90 10.37 -6.50
CA ASP A 163 -15.12 9.98 -5.12
C ASP A 163 -14.13 8.86 -4.78
N LEU A 164 -13.33 9.04 -3.72
CA LEU A 164 -12.37 8.02 -3.27
C LEU A 164 -13.05 6.91 -2.47
N ASP A 165 -14.32 7.09 -2.10
CA ASP A 165 -15.11 6.02 -1.53
C ASP A 165 -15.44 4.97 -2.62
N LEU A 166 -14.56 3.97 -2.71
CA LEU A 166 -14.68 2.86 -3.67
C LEU A 166 -15.99 2.07 -3.53
N SER A 167 -16.69 2.20 -2.40
CA SER A 167 -17.99 1.55 -2.20
C SER A 167 -19.07 2.10 -3.13
N ARG A 168 -18.92 3.32 -3.62
CA ARG A 168 -19.86 3.98 -4.58
C ARG A 168 -19.68 3.55 -6.03
N TYR A 169 -18.56 2.87 -6.33
CA TYR A 169 -18.32 2.33 -7.66
C TYR A 169 -18.72 0.86 -7.68
N ASP A 170 -20.00 0.56 -7.87
CA ASP A 170 -20.55 -0.80 -7.83
C ASP A 170 -19.71 -1.84 -8.59
N ARG A 171 -19.21 -1.48 -9.77
CA ARG A 171 -18.34 -2.38 -10.56
C ARG A 171 -16.99 -2.65 -9.90
N ILE A 172 -16.40 -1.66 -9.24
CA ILE A 172 -15.11 -1.78 -8.57
C ILE A 172 -15.32 -2.52 -7.25
N ALA A 173 -16.33 -2.11 -6.46
CA ALA A 173 -16.70 -2.77 -5.21
C ALA A 173 -17.05 -4.25 -5.44
N THR A 174 -17.84 -4.56 -6.46
CA THR A 174 -18.18 -5.94 -6.85
C THR A 174 -16.95 -6.73 -7.24
N ARG A 175 -15.99 -6.14 -7.98
CA ARG A 175 -14.74 -6.80 -8.35
C ARG A 175 -13.87 -7.11 -7.12
N PHE A 176 -13.69 -6.16 -6.21
CA PHE A 176 -12.96 -6.41 -4.96
C PHE A 176 -13.65 -7.44 -4.06
N GLN A 177 -14.98 -7.41 -3.98
CA GLN A 177 -15.74 -8.44 -3.27
C GLN A 177 -15.55 -9.82 -3.91
N HIS A 178 -15.57 -9.91 -5.23
CA HIS A 178 -15.36 -11.16 -5.96
C HIS A 178 -13.94 -11.71 -5.73
N GLU A 179 -12.92 -10.87 -5.87
CA GLU A 179 -11.52 -11.24 -5.60
C GLU A 179 -11.31 -11.70 -4.15
N ARG A 180 -11.98 -11.05 -3.20
CA ARG A 180 -11.95 -11.47 -1.79
C ARG A 180 -12.63 -12.81 -1.58
N LEU A 181 -13.81 -13.02 -2.18
CA LEU A 181 -14.54 -14.29 -2.11
C LEU A 181 -13.77 -15.42 -2.77
N GLU A 182 -13.08 -15.17 -3.88
CA GLU A 182 -12.19 -16.12 -4.53
C GLU A 182 -11.01 -16.50 -3.62
N GLY A 183 -10.37 -15.53 -2.95
CA GLY A 183 -9.30 -15.78 -1.98
C GLY A 183 -9.77 -16.63 -0.80
N LEU A 184 -10.94 -16.33 -0.24
CA LEU A 184 -11.55 -17.11 0.82
C LEU A 184 -11.92 -18.52 0.36
N ALA A 185 -12.52 -18.66 -0.82
CA ALA A 185 -12.86 -19.96 -1.41
C ALA A 185 -11.60 -20.78 -1.68
N PHE A 186 -10.54 -20.15 -2.14
CA PHE A 186 -9.25 -20.77 -2.37
C PHE A 186 -8.62 -21.31 -1.05
N LEU A 187 -8.58 -20.51 0.02
CA LEU A 187 -8.06 -20.94 1.32
C LEU A 187 -8.91 -22.04 1.94
N LYS A 188 -10.23 -22.01 1.78
CA LYS A 188 -11.15 -23.07 2.20
C LYS A 188 -11.03 -24.34 1.35
N SER A 189 -10.38 -24.29 0.19
CA SER A 189 -10.26 -25.41 -0.75
C SER A 189 -11.62 -26.03 -1.14
N GLY A 190 -12.65 -25.20 -1.27
CA GLY A 190 -14.01 -25.65 -1.58
C GLY A 190 -14.76 -26.28 -0.39
N ILE A 191 -14.20 -26.28 0.83
CA ILE A 191 -14.90 -26.77 2.02
C ILE A 191 -16.04 -25.80 2.36
N ALA A 192 -17.27 -26.20 2.06
CA ALA A 192 -18.45 -25.51 2.55
C ALA A 192 -18.67 -25.87 4.03
N THR A 193 -18.47 -24.92 4.94
CA THR A 193 -18.72 -25.16 6.37
C THR A 193 -19.60 -24.06 6.95
N ARG A 194 -20.50 -24.48 7.84
CA ARG A 194 -21.34 -23.56 8.64
C ARG A 194 -20.69 -23.19 9.97
N ASN A 195 -19.48 -23.68 10.26
CA ASN A 195 -18.78 -23.33 11.50
C ASN A 195 -18.29 -21.88 11.45
N ALA A 196 -18.96 -21.01 12.21
CA ALA A 196 -18.68 -19.57 12.22
C ALA A 196 -17.27 -19.25 12.76
N ALA A 197 -16.74 -20.04 13.71
CA ALA A 197 -15.40 -19.85 14.24
C ALA A 197 -14.33 -20.15 13.16
N PHE A 198 -14.46 -21.26 12.47
CA PHE A 198 -13.58 -21.63 11.35
C PHE A 198 -13.63 -20.56 10.23
N ASN A 199 -14.82 -20.09 9.87
CA ASN A 199 -14.97 -19.06 8.84
C ASN A 199 -14.26 -17.76 9.21
N ARG A 200 -14.40 -17.29 10.46
CA ARG A 200 -13.69 -16.12 10.99
C ARG A 200 -12.17 -16.30 10.96
N SER A 201 -11.67 -17.45 11.38
CA SER A 201 -10.23 -17.76 11.32
C SER A 201 -9.69 -17.71 9.88
N ILE A 202 -10.41 -18.26 8.90
CA ILE A 202 -10.01 -18.20 7.49
C ILE A 202 -10.05 -16.76 6.94
N GLU A 203 -11.04 -15.96 7.33
CA GLU A 203 -11.11 -14.55 6.95
C GLU A 203 -9.95 -13.73 7.53
N GLN A 204 -9.58 -14.00 8.78
CA GLN A 204 -8.41 -13.40 9.41
C GLN A 204 -7.11 -13.80 8.72
N ILE A 205 -6.93 -15.09 8.43
CA ILE A 205 -5.75 -15.60 7.72
C ILE A 205 -5.65 -14.99 6.33
N GLU A 206 -6.75 -14.89 5.57
CA GLU A 206 -6.75 -14.26 4.25
C GLU A 206 -6.31 -12.80 4.34
N ARG A 207 -6.86 -12.05 5.27
CA ARG A 207 -6.54 -10.64 5.50
C ARG A 207 -5.06 -10.44 5.79
N VAL A 208 -4.50 -11.24 6.71
CA VAL A 208 -3.09 -11.20 7.08
C VAL A 208 -2.21 -11.67 5.91
N ALA A 209 -2.58 -12.77 5.24
CA ALA A 209 -1.82 -13.32 4.13
C ALA A 209 -1.63 -12.32 2.98
N VAL A 210 -2.63 -11.47 2.70
CA VAL A 210 -2.57 -10.51 1.59
C VAL A 210 -1.86 -9.21 1.98
N ARG A 211 -1.95 -8.78 3.24
CA ARG A 211 -1.53 -7.43 3.67
C ARG A 211 -0.24 -7.40 4.48
N SER A 212 0.20 -8.53 5.04
CA SER A 212 1.34 -8.57 5.96
C SER A 212 2.43 -9.51 5.46
N SER A 213 3.69 -9.11 5.70
CA SER A 213 4.89 -9.93 5.55
C SER A 213 5.38 -10.50 6.89
N ALA A 214 4.68 -10.21 7.96
CA ALA A 214 5.04 -10.61 9.31
C ALA A 214 4.89 -12.14 9.53
N PRO A 215 5.60 -12.75 10.48
CA PRO A 215 5.45 -14.14 10.84
C PRO A 215 4.00 -14.49 11.20
N MET A 216 3.55 -15.69 10.86
CA MET A 216 2.21 -16.19 11.17
C MET A 216 2.28 -17.44 12.02
N LEU A 217 1.55 -17.48 13.14
CA LEU A 217 1.48 -18.65 14.01
C LEU A 217 0.12 -19.35 13.87
N LEU A 218 0.16 -20.63 13.48
CA LEU A 218 -1.00 -21.52 13.37
C LEU A 218 -1.05 -22.46 14.56
N ILE A 219 -2.00 -22.24 15.47
CA ILE A 219 -2.21 -23.07 16.67
C ILE A 219 -3.39 -24.01 16.42
N GLY A 220 -3.20 -25.30 16.67
CA GLY A 220 -4.26 -26.28 16.54
C GLY A 220 -3.78 -27.71 16.76
N PRO A 221 -4.69 -28.66 17.05
CA PRO A 221 -4.33 -30.06 17.30
C PRO A 221 -3.61 -30.69 16.09
N THR A 222 -2.92 -31.79 16.36
CA THR A 222 -2.31 -32.59 15.28
C THR A 222 -3.41 -33.07 14.32
N GLY A 223 -3.16 -33.00 13.03
CA GLY A 223 -4.16 -33.34 12.01
C GLY A 223 -5.20 -32.25 11.69
N ALA A 224 -5.16 -31.09 12.34
CA ALA A 224 -6.06 -29.97 12.03
C ALA A 224 -5.86 -29.30 10.66
N GLY A 225 -4.90 -29.78 9.87
CA GLY A 225 -4.63 -29.25 8.53
C GLY A 225 -3.74 -28.01 8.49
N LYS A 226 -2.91 -27.77 9.53
CA LYS A 226 -2.00 -26.62 9.59
C LYS A 226 -1.07 -26.54 8.38
N SER A 227 -0.42 -27.66 8.00
CA SER A 227 0.48 -27.74 6.84
C SER A 227 -0.25 -27.47 5.53
N PHE A 228 -1.46 -28.01 5.40
CA PHE A 228 -2.29 -27.77 4.22
C PHE A 228 -2.66 -26.27 4.11
N LEU A 229 -3.04 -25.64 5.23
CA LEU A 229 -3.38 -24.22 5.26
C LEU A 229 -2.16 -23.35 4.97
N ALA A 230 -0.98 -23.65 5.53
CA ALA A 230 0.26 -22.95 5.25
C ALA A 230 0.61 -22.98 3.75
N ARG A 231 0.45 -24.15 3.09
CA ARG A 231 0.64 -24.29 1.65
C ARG A 231 -0.35 -23.44 0.85
N ARG A 232 -1.61 -23.38 1.27
CA ARG A 232 -2.63 -22.54 0.63
C ARG A 232 -2.34 -21.04 0.79
N VAL A 233 -1.84 -20.63 1.95
CA VAL A 233 -1.37 -19.23 2.16
C VAL A 233 -0.23 -18.90 1.21
N TYR A 234 0.76 -19.81 1.04
CA TYR A 234 1.84 -19.61 0.08
C TYR A 234 1.31 -19.50 -1.37
N GLU A 235 0.43 -20.40 -1.79
CA GLU A 235 -0.16 -20.37 -3.14
C GLU A 235 -0.96 -19.07 -3.38
N LEU A 236 -1.70 -18.60 -2.38
CA LEU A 236 -2.41 -17.31 -2.45
C LEU A 236 -1.44 -16.13 -2.58
N LYS A 237 -0.38 -16.09 -1.76
CA LYS A 237 0.64 -15.04 -1.87
C LYS A 237 1.35 -15.07 -3.24
N ARG A 238 1.66 -16.26 -3.75
CA ARG A 238 2.31 -16.46 -5.05
C ARG A 238 1.41 -16.02 -6.20
N SER A 239 0.13 -16.33 -6.17
CA SER A 239 -0.83 -15.89 -7.19
C SER A 239 -1.01 -14.37 -7.23
N ARG A 240 -0.69 -13.69 -6.13
CA ARG A 240 -0.71 -12.23 -6.00
C ARG A 240 0.67 -11.57 -6.15
N HIS A 241 1.68 -12.32 -6.58
CA HIS A 241 3.08 -11.84 -6.76
C HIS A 241 3.71 -11.24 -5.49
N LEU A 242 3.28 -11.73 -4.31
CA LEU A 242 3.83 -11.30 -3.02
C LEU A 242 5.03 -12.14 -2.58
N VAL A 243 5.26 -13.29 -3.23
CA VAL A 243 6.43 -14.18 -3.07
C VAL A 243 6.76 -14.82 -4.40
N ASP A 244 8.06 -14.93 -4.70
CA ASP A 244 8.58 -15.55 -5.94
C ASP A 244 9.38 -16.84 -5.66
N GLY A 245 9.95 -16.94 -4.44
CA GLY A 245 10.76 -18.08 -4.01
C GLY A 245 9.92 -19.31 -3.67
N ARG A 246 10.59 -20.35 -3.17
CA ARG A 246 9.98 -21.66 -2.92
C ARG A 246 9.20 -21.71 -1.60
N PHE A 247 8.26 -22.64 -1.53
CA PHE A 247 7.69 -23.11 -0.26
C PHE A 247 8.57 -24.21 0.30
N VAL A 248 9.14 -23.96 1.48
CA VAL A 248 9.97 -24.93 2.21
C VAL A 248 9.22 -25.34 3.46
N GLU A 249 8.95 -26.62 3.60
CA GLU A 249 8.20 -27.21 4.72
C GLU A 249 9.14 -28.09 5.55
N VAL A 250 9.10 -27.89 6.87
CA VAL A 250 9.95 -28.60 7.82
C VAL A 250 9.13 -29.02 9.04
N ASN A 251 9.22 -30.29 9.42
CA ASN A 251 8.69 -30.73 10.70
C ASN A 251 9.80 -30.72 11.76
N CYS A 252 9.71 -29.76 12.68
CA CYS A 252 10.72 -29.56 13.72
C CYS A 252 10.83 -30.75 14.69
N ALA A 253 9.80 -31.55 14.85
CA ALA A 253 9.86 -32.76 15.70
C ALA A 253 10.83 -33.86 15.16
N THR A 254 11.16 -33.78 13.87
CA THR A 254 12.13 -34.69 13.25
C THR A 254 13.57 -34.17 13.32
N LEU A 255 13.76 -32.94 13.74
CA LEU A 255 15.07 -32.29 13.82
C LEU A 255 15.59 -32.42 15.26
N ARG A 256 16.83 -32.88 15.43
CA ARG A 256 17.43 -33.02 16.77
C ARG A 256 18.93 -32.73 16.73
N GLY A 257 19.42 -32.03 17.80
CA GLY A 257 20.83 -31.72 18.03
C GLY A 257 21.51 -31.06 16.82
N ASP A 258 22.78 -31.36 16.60
CA ASP A 258 23.56 -30.78 15.47
C ASP A 258 22.93 -30.99 14.10
N GLY A 259 22.11 -32.03 13.93
CA GLY A 259 21.34 -32.25 12.72
C GLY A 259 20.28 -31.22 12.45
N ALA A 260 19.64 -30.66 13.50
CA ALA A 260 18.65 -29.61 13.40
C ALA A 260 19.30 -28.28 12.93
N MET A 261 20.38 -27.89 13.59
CA MET A 261 21.15 -26.69 13.22
C MET A 261 21.65 -26.76 11.78
N SER A 262 22.26 -27.88 11.42
CA SER A 262 22.74 -28.14 10.05
C SER A 262 21.63 -28.15 9.02
N ALA A 263 20.45 -28.70 9.35
CA ALA A 263 19.31 -28.73 8.43
C ALA A 263 18.73 -27.33 8.19
N LEU A 264 18.52 -26.57 9.24
CA LEU A 264 17.92 -25.24 9.17
C LEU A 264 18.88 -24.20 8.58
N PHE A 265 20.07 -24.04 9.19
CA PHE A 265 20.99 -22.95 8.91
C PHE A 265 22.10 -23.33 7.92
N GLY A 266 22.26 -24.62 7.64
CA GLY A 266 23.36 -25.11 6.82
C GLY A 266 24.69 -25.23 7.59
N HIS A 267 25.73 -25.67 6.91
CA HIS A 267 27.09 -25.80 7.46
C HIS A 267 28.15 -25.73 6.37
N ILE A 268 29.33 -25.31 6.72
CA ILE A 268 30.53 -25.43 5.88
C ILE A 268 31.16 -26.83 6.06
N LYS A 269 31.98 -27.23 5.09
CA LYS A 269 32.75 -28.45 5.20
C LYS A 269 33.64 -28.41 6.45
N GLY A 270 33.59 -29.47 7.26
CA GLY A 270 34.39 -29.59 8.48
C GLY A 270 33.78 -28.95 9.71
N ALA A 271 32.55 -28.39 9.65
CA ALA A 271 31.91 -27.71 10.77
C ALA A 271 31.71 -28.60 12.02
N PHE A 272 31.53 -29.91 11.83
CA PHE A 272 31.39 -30.88 12.89
C PHE A 272 31.86 -32.28 12.40
N THR A 273 32.01 -33.25 13.31
CA THR A 273 32.41 -34.62 12.96
C THR A 273 31.39 -35.26 12.02
N GLY A 274 31.81 -35.52 10.78
CA GLY A 274 30.94 -36.06 9.73
C GLY A 274 30.49 -35.03 8.69
N ALA A 275 30.80 -33.75 8.83
CA ALA A 275 30.51 -32.70 7.84
C ALA A 275 31.49 -32.79 6.63
N GLN A 276 31.35 -33.83 5.81
CA GLN A 276 32.23 -34.03 4.66
C GLN A 276 32.03 -33.01 3.52
N ASN A 277 30.80 -32.53 3.35
CA ASN A 277 30.43 -31.52 2.35
C ASN A 277 29.75 -30.34 3.00
N ALA A 278 29.73 -29.18 2.35
CA ALA A 278 28.92 -28.05 2.77
C ALA A 278 27.42 -28.28 2.44
N ARG A 279 26.53 -27.67 3.23
CA ARG A 279 25.07 -27.71 3.03
C ARG A 279 24.50 -26.29 3.20
N ASP A 280 23.65 -25.85 2.26
CA ASP A 280 23.10 -24.51 2.24
C ASP A 280 22.03 -24.24 3.33
N GLY A 281 21.40 -25.25 3.87
CA GLY A 281 20.32 -25.08 4.86
C GLY A 281 18.96 -24.69 4.27
N LEU A 282 17.91 -24.96 5.05
CA LEU A 282 16.51 -24.77 4.61
C LEU A 282 16.07 -23.30 4.62
N LEU A 283 16.64 -22.48 5.52
CA LEU A 283 16.36 -21.06 5.53
C LEU A 283 16.82 -20.39 4.21
N ARG A 284 18.01 -20.77 3.73
CA ARG A 284 18.50 -20.26 2.44
C ARG A 284 17.70 -20.80 1.27
N ALA A 285 17.22 -22.04 1.34
CA ALA A 285 16.35 -22.61 0.31
C ALA A 285 14.99 -21.92 0.21
N ALA A 286 14.57 -21.22 1.28
CA ALA A 286 13.31 -20.47 1.34
C ALA A 286 13.47 -19.00 0.90
N ASP A 287 14.67 -18.56 0.48
CA ASP A 287 14.93 -17.18 0.08
C ASP A 287 13.95 -16.67 -1.00
N GLY A 288 13.43 -15.45 -0.80
CA GLY A 288 12.37 -14.87 -1.63
C GLY A 288 11.02 -15.58 -1.55
N GLY A 289 10.89 -16.62 -0.74
CA GLY A 289 9.73 -17.50 -0.64
C GLY A 289 9.13 -17.58 0.75
N MET A 290 8.74 -18.79 1.15
CA MET A 290 8.08 -19.05 2.43
C MET A 290 8.64 -20.28 3.12
N LEU A 291 8.94 -20.13 4.41
CA LEU A 291 9.33 -21.20 5.31
C LEU A 291 8.15 -21.57 6.22
N PHE A 292 7.73 -22.82 6.19
CA PHE A 292 6.76 -23.37 7.14
C PHE A 292 7.46 -24.30 8.10
N LEU A 293 7.48 -23.93 9.39
CA LEU A 293 8.01 -24.75 10.49
C LEU A 293 6.85 -25.40 11.24
N ASP A 294 6.56 -26.66 10.93
CA ASP A 294 5.57 -27.40 11.70
C ASP A 294 6.17 -27.88 13.02
N GLU A 295 5.36 -27.87 14.07
CA GLU A 295 5.74 -28.19 15.45
C GLU A 295 6.94 -27.38 15.96
N ILE A 296 6.90 -26.06 15.75
CA ILE A 296 7.97 -25.12 16.14
C ILE A 296 8.34 -25.22 17.63
N GLY A 297 7.39 -25.61 18.49
CA GLY A 297 7.63 -25.84 19.90
C GLY A 297 8.62 -26.98 20.19
N GLU A 298 9.01 -27.80 19.24
CA GLU A 298 9.99 -28.90 19.40
C GLU A 298 11.43 -28.46 19.11
N LEU A 299 11.68 -27.21 18.63
CA LEU A 299 13.01 -26.70 18.43
C LEU A 299 13.75 -26.52 19.77
N GLY A 300 15.04 -26.79 19.77
CA GLY A 300 15.91 -26.48 20.90
C GLY A 300 16.12 -24.99 21.07
N LEU A 301 16.56 -24.55 22.26
CA LEU A 301 16.74 -23.13 22.57
C LEU A 301 17.79 -22.43 21.70
N ASP A 302 18.81 -23.15 21.25
CA ASP A 302 19.85 -22.62 20.38
C ASP A 302 19.31 -22.38 18.96
N GLU A 303 18.53 -23.32 18.41
CA GLU A 303 17.82 -23.16 17.14
C GLU A 303 16.81 -22.03 17.19
N GLN A 304 16.09 -21.88 18.31
CA GLN A 304 15.15 -20.79 18.51
C GLN A 304 15.84 -19.42 18.49
N ALA A 305 17.02 -19.27 19.15
CA ALA A 305 17.78 -18.04 19.16
C ALA A 305 18.28 -17.66 17.76
N MET A 306 18.82 -18.62 17.01
CA MET A 306 19.26 -18.39 15.65
C MET A 306 18.12 -18.11 14.68
N LEU A 307 16.98 -18.77 14.86
CA LEU A 307 15.78 -18.51 14.05
C LEU A 307 15.27 -17.08 14.28
N LEU A 308 15.20 -16.61 15.51
CA LEU A 308 14.80 -15.25 15.83
C LEU A 308 15.68 -14.23 15.09
N LYS A 309 17.01 -14.38 15.20
CA LYS A 309 17.94 -13.53 14.47
C LYS A 309 17.71 -13.57 12.95
N ALA A 310 17.53 -14.76 12.38
CA ALA A 310 17.28 -14.91 10.96
C ALA A 310 15.96 -14.25 10.50
N VAL A 311 14.91 -14.26 11.34
CA VAL A 311 13.63 -13.62 11.04
C VAL A 311 13.73 -12.09 11.13
N GLU A 312 14.39 -11.55 12.14
CA GLU A 312 14.51 -10.11 12.39
C GLU A 312 15.51 -9.43 11.45
N GLU A 313 16.73 -10.01 11.34
CA GLU A 313 17.84 -9.40 10.60
C GLU A 313 17.94 -9.87 9.14
N LYS A 314 17.19 -10.91 8.76
CA LYS A 314 17.30 -11.57 7.44
C LYS A 314 18.69 -12.12 7.15
N ARG A 315 19.46 -12.41 8.21
CA ARG A 315 20.84 -12.89 8.16
C ARG A 315 21.10 -13.92 9.24
N PHE A 316 21.96 -14.87 8.97
CA PHE A 316 22.39 -15.91 9.92
C PHE A 316 23.74 -16.48 9.53
N PHE A 317 24.39 -17.18 10.46
CA PHE A 317 25.63 -17.88 10.20
C PHE A 317 25.37 -19.37 9.97
N PRO A 318 25.81 -19.97 8.85
CA PRO A 318 25.92 -21.41 8.74
C PRO A 318 26.89 -21.96 9.81
N MET A 319 26.66 -23.18 10.26
CA MET A 319 27.54 -23.78 11.27
C MET A 319 28.99 -23.82 10.79
N GLY A 320 29.90 -23.33 11.65
CA GLY A 320 31.31 -23.24 11.39
C GLY A 320 31.75 -22.15 10.41
N ALA A 321 30.82 -21.31 9.93
CA ALA A 321 31.14 -20.22 9.01
C ALA A 321 31.36 -18.90 9.75
N ASP A 322 32.37 -18.14 9.31
CA ASP A 322 32.66 -16.77 9.78
C ASP A 322 31.95 -15.68 8.96
N LYS A 323 31.21 -16.09 7.92
CA LYS A 323 30.46 -15.16 7.07
C LYS A 323 28.96 -15.40 7.20
N GLU A 324 28.22 -14.29 7.37
CA GLU A 324 26.77 -14.31 7.36
C GLU A 324 26.23 -14.62 5.96
N VAL A 325 25.09 -15.29 5.93
CA VAL A 325 24.28 -15.55 4.75
C VAL A 325 22.98 -14.76 4.90
N SER A 326 22.57 -14.09 3.84
CA SER A 326 21.28 -13.39 3.77
C SER A 326 20.21 -14.33 3.22
N SER A 327 19.00 -14.26 3.79
CA SER A 327 17.80 -14.91 3.25
C SER A 327 16.56 -14.15 3.70
N ASP A 328 15.80 -13.65 2.74
CA ASP A 328 14.52 -12.97 3.01
C ASP A 328 13.36 -13.91 2.71
N PHE A 329 12.83 -14.53 3.75
CA PHE A 329 11.72 -15.47 3.68
C PHE A 329 10.56 -15.00 4.58
N LEU A 330 9.34 -15.38 4.20
CA LEU A 330 8.17 -15.27 5.06
C LEU A 330 8.06 -16.50 5.95
N LEU A 331 7.79 -16.32 7.24
CA LEU A 331 7.67 -17.41 8.20
C LEU A 331 6.22 -17.72 8.51
N ILE A 332 5.85 -18.99 8.39
CA ILE A 332 4.66 -19.56 9.05
C ILE A 332 5.13 -20.63 10.03
N ALA A 333 4.68 -20.56 11.27
CA ALA A 333 4.95 -21.55 12.30
C ALA A 333 3.67 -22.30 12.64
N GLY A 334 3.75 -23.61 12.80
CA GLY A 334 2.66 -24.49 13.24
C GLY A 334 3.00 -25.13 14.58
N THR A 335 2.01 -25.28 15.47
CA THR A 335 2.18 -26.05 16.70
C THR A 335 0.82 -26.53 17.24
N HIS A 336 0.85 -27.66 17.96
CA HIS A 336 -0.26 -28.13 18.78
C HIS A 336 -0.05 -27.79 20.27
N ARG A 337 1.16 -27.34 20.64
CA ARG A 337 1.54 -27.08 22.03
C ARG A 337 1.14 -25.67 22.45
N ASP A 338 0.88 -25.50 23.74
CA ASP A 338 0.78 -24.19 24.38
C ASP A 338 2.19 -23.60 24.52
N LEU A 339 2.57 -22.72 23.59
CA LEU A 339 3.88 -22.05 23.63
C LEU A 339 4.04 -21.15 24.85
N ARG A 340 2.96 -20.60 25.39
CA ARG A 340 2.99 -19.76 26.61
C ARG A 340 3.39 -20.58 27.83
N ALA A 341 2.83 -21.78 27.98
CA ALA A 341 3.24 -22.71 29.01
C ALA A 341 4.70 -23.13 28.83
N ARG A 342 5.15 -23.38 27.60
CA ARG A 342 6.57 -23.74 27.32
C ARG A 342 7.54 -22.58 27.61
N VAL A 343 7.12 -21.32 27.45
CA VAL A 343 7.94 -20.17 27.89
C VAL A 343 8.09 -20.18 29.40
N ALA A 344 7.00 -20.42 30.15
CA ALA A 344 7.07 -20.49 31.61
C ALA A 344 7.94 -21.68 32.11
N GLU A 345 8.00 -22.77 31.37
CA GLU A 345 8.86 -23.95 31.63
C GLU A 345 10.33 -23.74 31.19
N GLY A 346 10.66 -22.62 30.53
CA GLY A 346 12.00 -22.36 29.98
C GLY A 346 12.35 -23.22 28.76
N LEU A 347 11.38 -23.84 28.11
CA LEU A 347 11.54 -24.70 26.93
C LEU A 347 11.27 -23.95 25.60
N PHE A 348 10.78 -22.73 25.67
CA PHE A 348 10.60 -21.84 24.53
C PHE A 348 11.03 -20.43 24.92
N ARG A 349 11.71 -19.72 24.03
CA ARG A 349 12.18 -18.36 24.27
C ARG A 349 11.06 -17.35 24.21
N GLU A 350 10.99 -16.47 25.19
CA GLU A 350 9.98 -15.41 25.29
C GLU A 350 10.07 -14.43 24.11
N ASP A 351 11.31 -14.08 23.69
CA ASP A 351 11.56 -13.17 22.58
C ASP A 351 11.06 -13.74 21.23
N LEU A 352 11.31 -15.01 20.95
CA LEU A 352 10.79 -15.67 19.76
C LEU A 352 9.25 -15.78 19.81
N TYR A 353 8.69 -16.07 20.99
CA TYR A 353 7.24 -16.11 21.16
C TYR A 353 6.61 -14.74 20.90
N ALA A 354 7.18 -13.67 21.42
CA ALA A 354 6.75 -12.30 21.16
C ALA A 354 6.83 -11.96 19.67
N CYS A 355 7.94 -12.32 18.98
CA CYS A 355 8.09 -12.12 17.53
C CYS A 355 6.98 -12.82 16.73
N LEU A 356 6.56 -14.02 17.13
CA LEU A 356 5.48 -14.77 16.47
C LEU A 356 4.07 -14.23 16.78
N LEU A 357 3.86 -13.52 17.91
CA LEU A 357 2.57 -12.96 18.32
C LEU A 357 2.38 -11.51 17.92
N TYR A 358 3.44 -10.71 17.88
CA TYR A 358 3.40 -9.25 17.72
C TYR A 358 2.68 -8.77 16.43
N THR A 359 2.40 -9.67 15.55
CA THR A 359 1.77 -9.39 14.26
C THR A 359 0.25 -9.44 14.25
N SER A 360 -0.40 -10.03 15.30
CA SER A 360 -1.85 -10.04 15.39
C SER A 360 -2.43 -8.75 15.98
N ASP A 361 -1.74 -8.14 16.96
CA ASP A 361 -2.23 -6.95 17.65
C ASP A 361 -1.90 -5.63 16.92
N ALA A 362 -0.71 -5.51 16.31
CA ALA A 362 -0.34 -4.31 15.56
C ALA A 362 -1.17 -4.08 14.28
N ALA A 363 -1.80 -5.11 13.75
CA ALA A 363 -2.71 -4.99 12.61
C ALA A 363 -4.10 -4.46 13.03
N ASP A 364 -4.52 -4.70 14.28
CA ASP A 364 -5.80 -4.23 14.82
C ASP A 364 -5.71 -2.77 15.32
N GLU A 365 -4.57 -2.33 15.89
CA GLU A 365 -4.40 -0.94 16.36
C GLU A 365 -4.32 0.07 15.20
N ARG A 366 -3.84 -0.33 14.01
CA ARG A 366 -3.85 0.53 12.80
C ARG A 366 -5.20 0.57 12.07
N SER A 367 -6.15 -0.26 12.48
CA SER A 367 -7.52 -0.28 11.93
C SER A 367 -8.53 0.47 12.82
N SER A 368 -8.08 1.06 13.94
CA SER A 368 -8.92 1.73 14.94
C SER A 368 -8.68 3.24 15.03
N VAL A 369 -8.04 3.84 13.99
CA VAL A 369 -7.90 5.31 13.90
C VAL A 369 -8.44 5.78 12.57
#